data_c8facaa63e6546ad896d04579eda30fd
#
_entry.id   c8facaa63e6546ad896d04579eda30fd
#
_cell.length_a   1.000
_cell.length_b   1.000
_cell.length_c   1.000
_cell.angle_alpha   90.00
_cell.angle_beta   90.00
_cell.angle_gamma   90.00
#
_symmetry.space_group_name_H-M   'P 1'
#
loop_
_entity.id
_entity.type
_entity.pdbx_description
1 polymer ?
#
loop_
_entity_poly.entity_id
_entity_poly.type
_entity_poly.pdbx_seq_one_letter_code
_entity_poly.pdbx_strand_id
1 'polypeptide(L)'
;MVVTLAVFLALAIGLVTRGCMGNLAQIRIRWWPLLVLAVALQAYAVGHWATDSLGPIPLRAGAFVATHVLILAVAAVNFRLAGFGLIILGAAANLVALVANGGLMPVSAEARVAIGHQATVDALATGTAVMGSKGVVLPATQANLWILTDIFVLPPPFPLPAVASVGDVLVALGVGFLIITTMHHSSEIKIGG
;
A
#
# COMPACT_ATOMS: atom_id res chain seq x y z
N MET A 1 -4.49 2.62 3.29
CA MET A 1 -5.80 2.32 3.94
C MET A 1 -6.14 0.83 3.84
N VAL A 2 -6.11 0.19 2.66
CA VAL A 2 -6.42 -1.26 2.51
C VAL A 2 -5.50 -2.14 3.35
N VAL A 3 -4.20 -1.86 3.36
CA VAL A 3 -3.24 -2.59 4.22
C VAL A 3 -3.55 -2.41 5.71
N THR A 4 -3.95 -1.21 6.13
CA THR A 4 -4.36 -0.96 7.54
C THR A 4 -5.57 -1.82 7.93
N LEU A 5 -6.58 -1.87 7.06
CA LEU A 5 -7.74 -2.74 7.27
C LEU A 5 -7.34 -4.22 7.34
N ALA A 6 -6.45 -4.66 6.45
CA ALA A 6 -5.95 -6.03 6.44
C ALA A 6 -5.19 -6.38 7.73
N VAL A 7 -4.40 -5.45 8.28
CA VAL A 7 -3.72 -5.64 9.58
C VAL A 7 -4.74 -5.86 10.69
N PHE A 8 -5.76 -4.99 10.81
CA PHE A 8 -6.80 -5.15 11.85
C PHE A 8 -7.57 -6.47 11.69
N LEU A 9 -7.97 -6.82 10.47
CA LEU A 9 -8.66 -8.08 10.20
C LEU A 9 -7.77 -9.29 10.53
N ALA A 10 -6.49 -9.26 10.14
CA ALA A 10 -5.56 -10.34 10.42
C ALA A 10 -5.33 -10.53 11.93
N LEU A 11 -5.20 -9.43 12.68
CA LEU A 11 -5.09 -9.46 14.14
C LEU A 11 -6.37 -10.05 14.76
N ALA A 12 -7.54 -9.61 14.32
CA ALA A 12 -8.82 -10.13 14.80
C ALA A 12 -8.96 -11.64 14.50
N ILE A 13 -8.67 -12.06 13.27
CA ILE A 13 -8.69 -13.48 12.87
C ILE A 13 -7.69 -14.28 13.73
N GLY A 14 -6.45 -13.78 13.86
CA GLY A 14 -5.43 -14.43 14.65
C GLY A 14 -5.86 -14.65 16.11
N LEU A 15 -6.49 -13.65 16.74
CA LEU A 15 -7.01 -13.75 18.11
C LEU A 15 -8.19 -14.73 18.22
N VAL A 16 -9.16 -14.65 17.32
CA VAL A 16 -10.33 -15.57 17.32
C VAL A 16 -9.89 -17.02 17.12
N THR A 17 -8.83 -17.25 16.33
CA THR A 17 -8.26 -18.58 16.08
C THR A 17 -7.22 -19.00 17.12
N ARG A 18 -7.16 -18.29 18.28
CA ARG A 18 -6.27 -18.56 19.40
C ARG A 18 -4.77 -18.40 19.12
N GLY A 19 -4.41 -17.55 18.16
CA GLY A 19 -3.03 -17.15 17.94
C GLY A 19 -2.51 -16.25 19.08
N CYS A 20 -1.20 -16.27 19.31
CA CYS A 20 -0.55 -15.50 20.36
C CYS A 20 0.03 -14.18 19.81
N MET A 21 -0.43 -13.02 20.31
CA MET A 21 0.10 -11.70 19.96
C MET A 21 1.61 -11.55 20.26
N GLY A 22 2.09 -12.22 21.33
CA GLY A 22 3.51 -12.19 21.71
C GLY A 22 4.45 -12.74 20.64
N ASN A 23 3.95 -13.62 19.78
CA ASN A 23 4.75 -14.18 18.67
C ASN A 23 5.10 -13.13 17.61
N LEU A 24 4.30 -12.07 17.47
CA LEU A 24 4.59 -10.97 16.53
C LEU A 24 5.90 -10.24 16.86
N ALA A 25 6.29 -10.20 18.13
CA ALA A 25 7.55 -9.60 18.56
C ALA A 25 8.79 -10.39 18.05
N GLN A 26 8.59 -11.62 17.57
CA GLN A 26 9.65 -12.45 17.02
C GLN A 26 9.93 -12.19 15.54
N ILE A 27 9.06 -11.43 14.85
CA ILE A 27 9.26 -11.10 13.44
C ILE A 27 10.55 -10.27 13.32
N ARG A 28 11.51 -10.81 12.60
CA ARG A 28 12.76 -10.12 12.27
C ARG A 28 12.79 -9.80 10.78
N ILE A 29 12.52 -8.54 10.43
CA ILE A 29 12.60 -8.05 9.05
C ILE A 29 14.02 -7.55 8.82
N ARG A 30 14.71 -8.17 7.86
CA ARG A 30 16.03 -7.68 7.41
C ARG A 30 15.84 -6.36 6.68
N TRP A 31 16.77 -5.43 6.88
CA TRP A 31 16.76 -4.10 6.27
C TRP A 31 15.54 -3.24 6.65
N TRP A 32 14.91 -3.51 7.82
CA TRP A 32 13.78 -2.73 8.31
C TRP A 32 13.98 -1.19 8.30
N PRO A 33 15.23 -0.63 8.49
CA PRO A 33 15.40 0.82 8.42
C PRO A 33 15.05 1.39 7.04
N LEU A 34 15.18 0.60 5.95
CA LEU A 34 14.75 1.03 4.62
C LEU A 34 13.22 1.12 4.52
N LEU A 35 12.45 0.35 5.29
CA LEU A 35 10.98 0.53 5.37
C LEU A 35 10.66 1.85 6.09
N VAL A 36 11.37 2.19 7.15
CA VAL A 36 11.20 3.48 7.82
C VAL A 36 11.51 4.63 6.86
N LEU A 37 12.61 4.52 6.12
CA LEU A 37 12.96 5.50 5.09
C LEU A 37 11.88 5.59 4.00
N ALA A 38 11.36 4.44 3.53
CA ALA A 38 10.30 4.41 2.52
C ALA A 38 9.03 5.11 3.04
N VAL A 39 8.62 4.85 4.29
CA VAL A 39 7.47 5.50 4.92
C VAL A 39 7.70 7.00 5.08
N ALA A 40 8.89 7.41 5.55
CA ALA A 40 9.24 8.82 5.70
C ALA A 40 9.22 9.56 4.35
N LEU A 41 9.79 8.95 3.31
CA LEU A 41 9.80 9.49 1.95
C LEU A 41 8.38 9.63 1.38
N GLN A 42 7.53 8.62 1.61
CA GLN A 42 6.14 8.67 1.18
C GLN A 42 5.35 9.73 1.96
N ALA A 43 5.53 9.82 3.27
CA ALA A 43 4.89 10.83 4.11
C ALA A 43 5.31 12.25 3.68
N TYR A 44 6.59 12.45 3.39
CA TYR A 44 7.11 13.69 2.83
C TYR A 44 6.44 14.03 1.49
N ALA A 45 6.42 13.07 0.55
CA ALA A 45 5.81 13.26 -0.76
C ALA A 45 4.31 13.60 -0.66
N VAL A 46 3.58 12.93 0.25
CA VAL A 46 2.16 13.18 0.50
C VAL A 46 1.93 14.49 1.25
N GLY A 47 2.71 14.79 2.29
CA GLY A 47 2.54 15.97 3.14
C GLY A 47 2.77 17.29 2.40
N HIS A 48 3.74 17.34 1.49
CA HIS A 48 4.02 18.52 0.67
C HIS A 48 2.94 18.84 -0.37
N TRP A 49 1.96 17.95 -0.57
CA TRP A 49 0.79 18.24 -1.38
C TRP A 49 -0.25 19.11 -0.65
N ALA A 50 -0.24 19.12 0.66
CA ALA A 50 -1.20 19.88 1.47
C ALA A 50 -0.86 21.37 1.54
N THR A 51 0.36 21.75 1.18
CA THR A 51 0.80 23.14 1.07
C THR A 51 0.98 23.49 -0.39
N ASP A 52 0.46 24.63 -0.84
CA ASP A 52 0.58 25.13 -2.23
C ASP A 52 2.01 25.35 -2.73
N SER A 53 3.01 25.10 -1.88
CA SER A 53 4.43 25.04 -2.24
C SER A 53 4.76 23.71 -2.91
N LEU A 54 4.14 23.49 -4.03
CA LEU A 54 4.30 22.29 -4.86
C LEU A 54 5.72 22.26 -5.46
N GLY A 55 6.59 21.44 -4.88
CA GLY A 55 7.78 21.01 -5.61
C GLY A 55 7.37 20.39 -6.97
N PRO A 56 8.26 20.37 -7.97
CA PRO A 56 7.93 19.86 -9.29
C PRO A 56 7.31 18.47 -9.23
N ILE A 57 6.23 18.23 -10.00
CA ILE A 57 5.58 16.90 -10.13
C ILE A 57 6.62 15.77 -10.30
N PRO A 58 7.71 15.93 -11.10
CA PRO A 58 8.75 14.91 -11.24
C PRO A 58 9.41 14.49 -9.94
N LEU A 59 9.63 15.41 -8.99
CA LEU A 59 10.26 15.07 -7.71
C LEU A 59 9.38 14.14 -6.86
N ARG A 60 8.07 14.38 -6.85
CA ARG A 60 7.11 13.54 -6.12
C ARG A 60 6.92 12.19 -6.76
N ALA A 61 6.77 12.18 -8.09
CA ALA A 61 6.72 10.96 -8.86
C ALA A 61 7.95 10.10 -8.59
N GLY A 62 9.15 10.71 -8.58
CA GLY A 62 10.40 10.07 -8.20
C GLY A 62 10.39 9.53 -6.78
N ALA A 63 9.84 10.28 -5.81
CA ALA A 63 9.74 9.84 -4.42
C ALA A 63 8.79 8.62 -4.27
N PHE A 64 7.64 8.61 -4.97
CA PHE A 64 6.75 7.45 -4.95
C PHE A 64 7.40 6.21 -5.59
N VAL A 65 8.07 6.36 -6.72
CA VAL A 65 8.81 5.27 -7.36
C VAL A 65 9.91 4.76 -6.43
N ALA A 66 10.72 5.65 -5.84
CA ALA A 66 11.77 5.28 -4.90
C ALA A 66 11.23 4.53 -3.68
N THR A 67 10.10 4.97 -3.11
CA THR A 67 9.42 4.27 -2.01
C THR A 67 9.08 2.83 -2.39
N HIS A 68 8.51 2.59 -3.57
CA HIS A 68 8.13 1.25 -4.01
C HIS A 68 9.35 0.38 -4.33
N VAL A 69 10.43 0.96 -4.85
CA VAL A 69 11.72 0.25 -5.03
C VAL A 69 12.30 -0.18 -3.69
N LEU A 70 12.28 0.69 -2.67
CA LEU A 70 12.74 0.34 -1.31
C LEU A 70 11.91 -0.77 -0.69
N ILE A 71 10.57 -0.68 -0.79
CA ILE A 71 9.66 -1.73 -0.28
C ILE A 71 9.95 -3.06 -0.99
N LEU A 72 10.09 -3.05 -2.32
CA LEU A 72 10.37 -4.24 -3.11
C LEU A 72 11.73 -4.86 -2.74
N ALA A 73 12.78 -4.03 -2.55
CA ALA A 73 14.09 -4.50 -2.12
C ALA A 73 14.03 -5.18 -0.75
N VAL A 74 13.35 -4.56 0.22
CA VAL A 74 13.17 -5.17 1.55
C VAL A 74 12.33 -6.45 1.44
N ALA A 75 11.27 -6.46 0.65
CA ALA A 75 10.46 -7.66 0.46
C ALA A 75 11.29 -8.80 -0.17
N ALA A 76 12.13 -8.49 -1.16
CA ALA A 76 12.98 -9.47 -1.82
C ALA A 76 14.00 -10.13 -0.88
N VAL A 77 14.64 -9.38 0.03
CA VAL A 77 15.60 -9.98 0.98
C VAL A 77 14.92 -10.76 2.12
N ASN A 78 13.61 -10.59 2.27
CA ASN A 78 12.78 -11.28 3.25
C ASN A 78 11.82 -12.30 2.61
N PHE A 79 12.04 -12.70 1.37
CA PHE A 79 11.11 -13.52 0.57
C PHE A 79 10.75 -14.88 1.24
N ARG A 80 11.59 -15.37 2.16
CA ARG A 80 11.34 -16.60 2.91
C ARG A 80 10.32 -16.47 4.04
N LEU A 81 10.00 -15.24 4.45
CA LEU A 81 8.93 -15.02 5.43
C LEU A 81 7.56 -15.26 4.80
N ALA A 82 6.65 -15.82 5.58
CA ALA A 82 5.29 -16.08 5.14
C ALA A 82 4.64 -14.77 4.62
N GLY A 83 3.94 -14.85 3.48
CA GLY A 83 3.28 -13.70 2.87
C GLY A 83 4.16 -12.78 2.03
N PHE A 84 5.51 -12.84 2.16
CA PHE A 84 6.39 -11.94 1.42
C PHE A 84 6.37 -12.17 -0.10
N GLY A 85 6.06 -13.38 -0.57
CA GLY A 85 5.82 -13.63 -1.99
C GLY A 85 4.68 -12.77 -2.57
N LEU A 86 3.57 -12.66 -1.84
CA LEU A 86 2.45 -11.80 -2.22
C LEU A 86 2.81 -10.32 -2.14
N ILE A 87 3.58 -9.92 -1.11
CA ILE A 87 4.07 -8.54 -0.95
C ILE A 87 4.97 -8.17 -2.13
N ILE A 88 5.87 -9.05 -2.56
CA ILE A 88 6.73 -8.84 -3.72
C ILE A 88 5.91 -8.64 -4.99
N LEU A 89 4.96 -9.55 -5.25
CA LEU A 89 4.09 -9.45 -6.44
C LEU A 89 3.28 -8.17 -6.43
N GLY A 90 2.69 -7.81 -5.29
CA GLY A 90 1.89 -6.60 -5.15
C GLY A 90 2.73 -5.32 -5.28
N ALA A 91 3.90 -5.26 -4.64
CA ALA A 91 4.80 -4.13 -4.74
C ALA A 91 5.35 -3.97 -6.17
N ALA A 92 5.68 -5.07 -6.85
CA ALA A 92 6.11 -5.06 -8.23
C ALA A 92 4.98 -4.57 -9.18
N ALA A 93 3.75 -5.06 -8.99
CA ALA A 93 2.60 -4.61 -9.77
C ALA A 93 2.36 -3.08 -9.61
N ASN A 94 2.41 -2.57 -8.37
CA ASN A 94 2.29 -1.15 -8.10
C ASN A 94 3.45 -0.35 -8.69
N LEU A 95 4.69 -0.83 -8.59
CA LEU A 95 5.85 -0.17 -9.18
C LEU A 95 5.71 -0.06 -10.70
N VAL A 96 5.31 -1.14 -11.37
CA VAL A 96 5.10 -1.17 -12.82
C VAL A 96 4.00 -0.18 -13.22
N ALA A 97 2.87 -0.16 -12.50
CA ALA A 97 1.79 0.80 -12.75
C ALA A 97 2.26 2.26 -12.58
N LEU A 98 3.01 2.56 -11.51
CA LEU A 98 3.57 3.89 -11.26
C LEU A 98 4.53 4.32 -12.38
N VAL A 99 5.49 3.47 -12.74
CA VAL A 99 6.48 3.79 -13.77
C VAL A 99 5.80 4.01 -15.13
N ALA A 100 4.83 3.15 -15.49
CA ALA A 100 4.08 3.27 -16.74
C ALA A 100 3.26 4.57 -16.84
N ASN A 101 2.92 5.19 -15.70
CA ASN A 101 2.10 6.40 -15.62
C ASN A 101 2.86 7.61 -15.04
N GLY A 102 4.16 7.71 -15.30
CA GLY A 102 4.96 8.86 -14.93
C GLY A 102 5.22 9.03 -13.43
N GLY A 103 5.15 7.92 -12.66
CA GLY A 103 5.42 7.88 -11.23
C GLY A 103 4.21 8.21 -10.35
N LEU A 104 3.02 8.34 -10.93
CA LEU A 104 1.76 8.54 -10.23
C LEU A 104 0.79 7.38 -10.50
N MET A 105 -0.12 7.11 -9.58
CA MET A 105 -1.11 6.04 -9.71
C MET A 105 -2.41 6.58 -10.31
N PRO A 106 -2.82 6.13 -11.50
CA PRO A 106 -4.09 6.52 -12.08
C PRO A 106 -5.29 6.09 -11.22
N VAL A 107 -6.25 6.99 -11.09
CA VAL A 107 -7.54 6.76 -10.43
C VAL A 107 -8.63 7.49 -11.22
N SER A 108 -9.78 6.87 -11.43
CA SER A 108 -10.87 7.54 -12.16
C SER A 108 -11.57 8.58 -11.29
N ALA A 109 -12.16 9.60 -11.94
CA ALA A 109 -12.95 10.62 -11.26
C ALA A 109 -14.15 9.99 -10.54
N GLU A 110 -14.82 9.00 -11.16
CA GLU A 110 -15.96 8.28 -10.58
C GLU A 110 -15.56 7.52 -9.31
N ALA A 111 -14.40 6.87 -9.31
CA ALA A 111 -13.88 6.19 -8.13
C ALA A 111 -13.61 7.17 -6.98
N ARG A 112 -13.13 8.37 -7.30
CA ARG A 112 -12.92 9.45 -6.30
C ARG A 112 -14.23 9.94 -5.70
N VAL A 113 -15.25 10.14 -6.53
CA VAL A 113 -16.59 10.52 -6.06
C VAL A 113 -17.17 9.45 -5.15
N ALA A 114 -17.08 8.19 -5.56
CA ALA A 114 -17.66 7.08 -4.83
C ALA A 114 -17.10 6.93 -3.40
N ILE A 115 -15.87 7.39 -3.14
CA ILE A 115 -15.29 7.39 -1.78
C ILE A 115 -15.55 8.68 -0.99
N GLY A 116 -16.45 9.55 -1.48
CA GLY A 116 -16.91 10.73 -0.75
C GLY A 116 -16.18 12.04 -1.04
N HIS A 117 -15.35 12.10 -2.08
CA HIS A 117 -14.67 13.34 -2.49
C HIS A 117 -15.48 14.17 -3.51
N GLN A 118 -16.77 14.37 -3.25
CA GLN A 118 -17.69 15.06 -4.17
C GLN A 118 -17.31 16.51 -4.50
N ALA A 119 -16.67 17.22 -3.59
CA ALA A 119 -16.26 18.62 -3.80
C ALA A 119 -15.18 18.79 -4.87
N THR A 120 -14.65 17.72 -5.44
CA THR A 120 -13.50 17.76 -6.34
C THR A 120 -13.80 17.26 -7.75
N VAL A 121 -15.01 16.79 -8.06
CA VAL A 121 -15.32 16.25 -9.41
C VAL A 121 -15.25 17.32 -10.47
N ASP A 122 -15.82 18.49 -10.23
CA ASP A 122 -15.80 19.60 -11.17
C ASP A 122 -14.41 20.26 -11.29
N ALA A 123 -13.56 20.08 -10.26
CA ALA A 123 -12.18 20.56 -10.23
C ALA A 123 -11.17 19.51 -10.74
N LEU A 124 -11.59 18.26 -10.92
CA LEU A 124 -10.74 17.15 -11.32
C LEU A 124 -10.59 17.06 -12.84
N ALA A 125 -9.92 18.05 -13.43
CA ALA A 125 -9.48 17.90 -14.81
C ALA A 125 -8.56 16.68 -14.95
N THR A 126 -8.67 15.98 -16.07
CA THR A 126 -7.77 14.88 -16.45
C THR A 126 -6.31 15.33 -16.29
N GLY A 127 -5.50 14.51 -15.64
CA GLY A 127 -4.10 14.82 -15.35
C GLY A 127 -3.88 15.56 -14.02
N THR A 128 -4.95 15.92 -13.29
CA THR A 128 -4.80 16.55 -11.96
C THR A 128 -4.31 15.53 -10.95
N ALA A 129 -3.23 15.87 -10.27
CA ALA A 129 -2.71 15.06 -9.18
C ALA A 129 -3.61 15.18 -7.94
N VAL A 130 -3.87 14.04 -7.30
CA VAL A 130 -4.77 13.96 -6.14
C VAL A 130 -4.04 14.40 -4.88
N MET A 131 -4.53 15.46 -4.22
CA MET A 131 -3.96 15.95 -2.96
C MET A 131 -3.95 14.84 -1.89
N GLY A 132 -2.86 14.77 -1.13
CA GLY A 132 -2.71 13.80 -0.06
C GLY A 132 -2.59 12.33 -0.50
N SER A 133 -2.27 12.07 -1.77
CA SER A 133 -2.23 10.73 -2.34
C SER A 133 -1.12 10.61 -3.39
N LYS A 134 -0.79 9.38 -3.76
CA LYS A 134 0.04 9.05 -4.94
C LYS A 134 -0.76 9.15 -6.25
N GLY A 135 -2.05 9.49 -6.18
CA GLY A 135 -2.99 9.40 -7.29
C GLY A 135 -2.91 10.55 -8.30
N VAL A 136 -3.25 10.24 -9.54
CA VAL A 136 -3.54 11.20 -10.61
C VAL A 136 -4.88 10.83 -11.24
N VAL A 137 -5.72 11.84 -11.51
CA VAL A 137 -7.03 11.60 -12.14
C VAL A 137 -6.83 11.31 -13.61
N LEU A 138 -7.08 10.08 -14.01
CA LEU A 138 -7.04 9.66 -15.41
C LEU A 138 -8.21 8.70 -15.68
N PRO A 139 -8.93 8.86 -16.81
CA PRO A 139 -9.87 7.85 -17.25
C PRO A 139 -9.12 6.56 -17.62
N ALA A 140 -9.78 5.41 -17.47
CA ALA A 140 -9.18 4.10 -17.77
C ALA A 140 -8.60 4.00 -19.19
N THR A 141 -9.19 4.71 -20.15
CA THR A 141 -8.75 4.77 -21.55
C THR A 141 -7.40 5.48 -21.76
N GLN A 142 -6.96 6.29 -20.79
CA GLN A 142 -5.70 7.04 -20.84
C GLN A 142 -4.67 6.49 -19.85
N ALA A 143 -5.07 5.60 -18.94
CA ALA A 143 -4.19 4.98 -17.98
C ALA A 143 -3.44 3.81 -18.61
N ASN A 144 -2.11 3.87 -18.62
CA ASN A 144 -1.30 2.72 -19.00
C ASN A 144 -1.48 1.59 -17.97
N LEU A 145 -1.63 0.36 -18.46
CA LEU A 145 -1.82 -0.82 -17.58
C LEU A 145 -2.97 -0.62 -16.57
N TRP A 146 -4.10 -0.09 -17.03
CA TRP A 146 -5.24 0.33 -16.19
C TRP A 146 -5.67 -0.73 -15.16
N ILE A 147 -5.57 -2.03 -15.49
CA ILE A 147 -5.89 -3.15 -14.58
C ILE A 147 -5.04 -3.12 -13.30
N LEU A 148 -3.80 -2.60 -13.37
CA LEU A 148 -2.90 -2.51 -12.22
C LEU A 148 -3.05 -1.21 -11.43
N THR A 149 -3.90 -0.28 -11.91
CA THR A 149 -4.12 1.02 -11.27
C THR A 149 -5.15 0.93 -10.14
N ASP A 150 -5.52 2.06 -9.55
CA ASP A 150 -6.48 2.14 -8.43
C ASP A 150 -7.92 1.93 -8.95
N ILE A 151 -8.30 0.67 -9.22
CA ILE A 151 -9.61 0.26 -9.81
C ILE A 151 -10.62 -0.26 -8.79
N PHE A 152 -10.17 -0.76 -7.64
CA PHE A 152 -11.09 -1.24 -6.60
C PHE A 152 -11.56 -0.08 -5.75
N VAL A 153 -12.87 0.07 -5.62
CA VAL A 153 -13.49 1.13 -4.83
C VAL A 153 -14.13 0.52 -3.57
N LEU A 154 -13.75 1.04 -2.41
CA LEU A 154 -14.39 0.74 -1.14
C LEU A 154 -15.17 1.99 -0.69
N PRO A 155 -16.47 2.09 -1.07
CA PRO A 155 -17.28 3.26 -0.73
C PRO A 155 -17.76 3.23 0.73
N PRO A 156 -18.29 4.33 1.28
CA PRO A 156 -19.10 4.29 2.49
C PRO A 156 -20.22 3.22 2.38
N PRO A 157 -20.59 2.49 3.43
CA PRO A 157 -20.24 2.70 4.84
C PRO A 157 -18.96 2.00 5.33
N PHE A 158 -18.04 1.64 4.46
CA PHE A 158 -16.75 1.14 4.95
C PHE A 158 -16.10 2.15 5.91
N PRO A 159 -15.52 1.68 7.04
CA PRO A 159 -14.93 2.57 8.06
C PRO A 159 -13.84 3.49 7.52
N LEU A 160 -13.19 3.06 6.44
CA LEU A 160 -12.11 3.76 5.77
C LEU A 160 -12.37 3.71 4.24
N PRO A 161 -13.20 4.60 3.69
CA PRO A 161 -13.41 4.66 2.24
C PRO A 161 -12.08 4.84 1.52
N ALA A 162 -11.85 4.05 0.48
CA ALA A 162 -10.58 4.02 -0.22
C ALA A 162 -10.73 3.54 -1.66
N VAL A 163 -9.76 3.91 -2.48
CA VAL A 163 -9.47 3.22 -3.74
C VAL A 163 -8.22 2.36 -3.57
N ALA A 164 -8.13 1.27 -4.30
CA ALA A 164 -7.03 0.32 -4.22
C ALA A 164 -6.71 -0.29 -5.60
N SER A 165 -5.45 -0.63 -5.77
CA SER A 165 -4.97 -1.39 -6.93
C SER A 165 -4.96 -2.90 -6.64
N VAL A 166 -4.77 -3.70 -7.69
CA VAL A 166 -4.48 -5.15 -7.56
C VAL A 166 -3.24 -5.35 -6.67
N GLY A 167 -2.22 -4.51 -6.84
CA GLY A 167 -1.01 -4.58 -6.03
C GLY A 167 -1.26 -4.31 -4.55
N ASP A 168 -2.13 -3.33 -4.22
CA ASP A 168 -2.49 -3.04 -2.82
C ASP A 168 -3.22 -4.22 -2.17
N VAL A 169 -4.10 -4.91 -2.92
CA VAL A 169 -4.78 -6.13 -2.44
C VAL A 169 -3.79 -7.25 -2.17
N LEU A 170 -2.84 -7.49 -3.10
CA LEU A 170 -1.82 -8.51 -2.91
C LEU A 170 -0.92 -8.22 -1.70
N VAL A 171 -0.49 -6.97 -1.52
CA VAL A 171 0.28 -6.54 -0.33
C VAL A 171 -0.55 -6.76 0.93
N ALA A 172 -1.82 -6.37 0.94
CA ALA A 172 -2.71 -6.54 2.08
C ALA A 172 -2.88 -8.02 2.47
N LEU A 173 -3.09 -8.90 1.49
CA LEU A 173 -3.16 -10.35 1.70
C LEU A 173 -1.83 -10.91 2.23
N GLY A 174 -0.70 -10.45 1.67
CA GLY A 174 0.63 -10.88 2.13
C GLY A 174 0.92 -10.48 3.58
N VAL A 175 0.60 -9.24 3.95
CA VAL A 175 0.74 -8.75 5.33
C VAL A 175 -0.22 -9.51 6.26
N GLY A 176 -1.46 -9.72 5.86
CA GLY A 176 -2.43 -10.49 6.64
C GLY A 176 -1.96 -11.92 6.87
N PHE A 177 -1.44 -12.58 5.83
CA PHE A 177 -0.90 -13.94 5.93
C PHE A 177 0.32 -14.00 6.84
N LEU A 178 1.24 -13.03 6.77
CA LEU A 178 2.38 -12.92 7.68
C LEU A 178 1.91 -12.84 9.14
N ILE A 179 0.96 -11.97 9.44
CA ILE A 179 0.46 -11.76 10.81
C ILE A 179 -0.18 -13.05 11.34
N ILE A 180 -1.13 -13.62 10.60
CA ILE A 180 -1.87 -14.80 11.03
C ILE A 180 -0.90 -15.99 11.25
N THR A 181 -0.02 -16.27 10.30
CA THR A 181 0.94 -17.39 10.42
C THR A 181 1.89 -17.20 11.60
N THR A 182 2.38 -15.96 11.81
CA THR A 182 3.27 -15.67 12.95
C THR A 182 2.54 -15.82 14.28
N MET A 183 1.29 -15.38 14.39
CA MET A 183 0.50 -15.54 15.62
C MET A 183 0.31 -17.02 16.01
N HIS A 184 0.28 -17.94 15.03
CA HIS A 184 0.12 -19.37 15.25
C HIS A 184 1.45 -20.14 15.32
N HIS A 185 2.57 -19.46 15.07
CA HIS A 185 3.87 -20.13 15.15
C HIS A 185 4.18 -20.42 16.61
N SER A 186 4.05 -21.70 17.00
CA SER A 186 4.46 -22.15 18.33
C SER A 186 5.97 -22.05 18.42
N SER A 187 6.48 -21.16 19.28
CA SER A 187 7.85 -21.25 19.74
C SER A 187 7.94 -22.58 20.49
N GLU A 188 8.48 -23.62 19.89
CA GLU A 188 8.95 -24.75 20.65
C GLU A 188 9.99 -24.21 21.64
N ILE A 189 9.55 -24.02 22.87
CA ILE A 189 10.45 -23.84 23.99
C ILE A 189 11.16 -25.19 24.08
N LYS A 190 12.35 -25.30 23.48
CA LYS A 190 13.29 -26.36 23.85
C LYS A 190 13.63 -26.12 25.31
N ILE A 191 12.85 -26.73 26.19
CA ILE A 191 13.27 -27.01 27.56
C ILE A 191 14.35 -28.08 27.40
N GLY A 192 15.58 -27.61 27.17
CA GLY A 192 16.75 -28.45 27.24
C GLY A 192 16.94 -28.88 28.68
N GLY A 193 16.75 -30.17 28.94
CA GLY A 193 17.22 -30.82 30.17
C GLY A 193 18.75 -30.90 30.19
#